data_06ab76ea95c17870f92a499a4f269255
#
_entry.id   06ab76ea95c17870f92a499a4f269255
#
_cell.length_a   1.000
_cell.length_b   1.000
_cell.length_c   1.000
_cell.angle_alpha   90.00
_cell.angle_beta   90.00
_cell.angle_gamma   90.00
#
_symmetry.space_group_name_H-M   'P 1'
#
loop_
_entity.id
_entity.type
_entity.pdbx_description
1 polymer ?
#
loop_
_entity_poly.entity_id
_entity_poly.type
_entity_poly.pdbx_seq_one_letter_code
_entity_poly.pdbx_strand_id
1 'polypeptide(L)'
;DPKVQIICETMGGLKPAYEFTKRALMSGKSVCTSNKELVATHGPELIQIAHEHTCNYLFEASVGGGIPIIRPLNYSLTAEKIDAISGILNGTTNYILTKMEREGAAFEEVLKEAQEKGYAERNPEADVEGYDACRKIAILSSLMCGKNVRYQDIYTEGITKITADDFKYAKVMDCTIKLLGLAKEENGGLYAMVSPFLISKSHPLSMVNDVFNAVCVHGNMLGDSMYYGRGAGKLPTASAVVSDVVDCARHIGKIITCFWDAEDVKLTNVDEVERAFFVRVEKAKEQKAKEIFGDVKEITAGVDGEFAFVTGRMSEKEFNEKAEKVGVISRIRL
;
A
#
# COMPACT_ATOMS: atom_id res chain seq x y z
N ASP A 1 13.77 19.68 28.64
CA ASP A 1 14.91 20.57 28.52
C ASP A 1 14.57 21.64 27.47
N PRO A 2 14.61 22.95 27.85
CA PRO A 2 14.31 24.06 26.92
C PRO A 2 15.32 24.21 25.78
N LYS A 3 16.51 23.62 25.89
CA LYS A 3 17.53 23.65 24.83
C LYS A 3 17.26 22.66 23.71
N VAL A 4 16.40 21.66 23.95
CA VAL A 4 16.01 20.65 22.92
C VAL A 4 14.91 21.26 22.08
N GLN A 5 15.12 21.39 20.78
CA GLN A 5 14.17 21.96 19.81
C GLN A 5 13.54 20.91 18.90
N ILE A 6 14.22 19.78 18.67
CA ILE A 6 13.78 18.71 17.78
C ILE A 6 13.87 17.38 18.52
N ILE A 7 12.86 16.53 18.37
CA ILE A 7 12.78 15.19 18.94
C ILE A 7 12.58 14.19 17.82
N CYS A 8 13.32 13.07 17.85
CA CYS A 8 13.10 11.92 17.00
C CYS A 8 12.31 10.86 17.78
N GLU A 9 11.10 10.54 17.32
CA GLU A 9 10.28 9.45 17.82
C GLU A 9 10.52 8.21 16.93
N THR A 10 11.06 7.13 17.50
CA THR A 10 11.41 5.90 16.80
C THR A 10 10.99 4.65 17.59
N MET A 11 9.97 4.79 18.46
CA MET A 11 9.56 3.70 19.36
C MET A 11 8.69 2.65 18.67
N GLY A 12 7.81 3.08 17.76
CA GLY A 12 6.76 2.22 17.21
C GLY A 12 5.55 2.04 18.15
N GLY A 13 4.42 1.62 17.60
CA GLY A 13 3.14 1.51 18.31
C GLY A 13 2.54 2.86 18.70
N LEU A 14 1.38 2.84 19.40
CA LEU A 14 0.67 4.07 19.77
C LEU A 14 1.08 4.57 21.15
N LYS A 15 1.25 3.69 22.12
CA LYS A 15 1.60 4.05 23.50
C LYS A 15 3.00 3.56 23.86
N PRO A 16 3.86 4.40 24.42
CA PRO A 16 3.66 5.79 24.85
C PRO A 16 3.94 6.85 23.77
N ALA A 17 4.17 6.47 22.50
CA ALA A 17 4.61 7.32 21.41
C ALA A 17 3.70 8.56 21.24
N TYR A 18 2.38 8.36 21.24
CA TYR A 18 1.41 9.44 21.11
C TYR A 18 1.54 10.48 22.21
N GLU A 19 1.57 10.05 23.48
CA GLU A 19 1.67 10.96 24.63
C GLU A 19 2.97 11.79 24.62
N PHE A 20 4.08 11.14 24.26
CA PHE A 20 5.36 11.83 24.21
C PHE A 20 5.45 12.81 23.03
N THR A 21 4.95 12.41 21.87
CA THR A 21 4.87 13.27 20.68
C THR A 21 3.99 14.47 20.95
N LYS A 22 2.76 14.27 21.43
CA LYS A 22 1.82 15.35 21.75
C LYS A 22 2.42 16.34 22.75
N ARG A 23 2.99 15.84 23.84
CA ARG A 23 3.66 16.71 24.85
C ARG A 23 4.83 17.48 24.29
N ALA A 24 5.61 16.89 23.39
CA ALA A 24 6.72 17.57 22.73
C ALA A 24 6.23 18.72 21.85
N LEU A 25 5.24 18.47 20.99
CA LEU A 25 4.64 19.46 20.11
C LEU A 25 3.98 20.61 20.90
N MET A 26 3.21 20.31 21.95
CA MET A 26 2.63 21.29 22.85
C MET A 26 3.69 22.16 23.58
N SER A 27 4.93 21.68 23.68
CA SER A 27 6.05 22.43 24.21
C SER A 27 6.83 23.22 23.14
N GLY A 28 6.31 23.35 21.92
CA GLY A 28 6.94 24.04 20.81
C GLY A 28 8.16 23.32 20.22
N LYS A 29 8.29 22.01 20.43
CA LYS A 29 9.39 21.19 19.89
C LYS A 29 8.91 20.47 18.64
N SER A 30 9.67 20.57 17.56
CA SER A 30 9.41 19.79 16.36
C SER A 30 9.65 18.29 16.61
N VAL A 31 8.85 17.44 15.98
CA VAL A 31 8.99 15.98 16.08
C VAL A 31 9.14 15.36 14.70
N CYS A 32 10.15 14.49 14.55
CA CYS A 32 10.35 13.65 13.37
C CYS A 32 10.09 12.20 13.75
N THR A 33 9.27 11.48 12.97
CA THR A 33 8.88 10.10 13.29
C THR A 33 8.97 9.14 12.11
N SER A 34 9.27 7.87 12.40
CA SER A 34 9.12 6.74 11.47
C SER A 34 7.89 5.87 11.77
N ASN A 35 7.09 6.26 12.77
CA ASN A 35 6.01 5.46 13.32
C ASN A 35 4.73 5.60 12.47
N LYS A 36 4.59 4.76 11.46
CA LYS A 36 3.43 4.75 10.57
C LYS A 36 2.08 4.56 11.28
N GLU A 37 2.07 3.79 12.38
CA GLU A 37 0.84 3.55 13.13
C GLU A 37 0.37 4.82 13.85
N LEU A 38 1.30 5.55 14.45
CA LEU A 38 1.04 6.85 15.07
C LEU A 38 0.56 7.86 14.05
N VAL A 39 1.22 7.94 12.88
CA VAL A 39 0.87 8.87 11.80
C VAL A 39 -0.50 8.53 11.22
N ALA A 40 -0.78 7.26 10.90
CA ALA A 40 -2.06 6.84 10.33
C ALA A 40 -3.25 7.01 11.30
N THR A 41 -2.98 7.04 12.62
CA THR A 41 -4.04 7.15 13.65
C THR A 41 -4.25 8.58 14.12
N HIS A 42 -3.20 9.36 14.28
CA HIS A 42 -3.22 10.67 14.91
C HIS A 42 -2.56 11.77 14.07
N GLY A 43 -2.25 11.50 12.78
CA GLY A 43 -1.55 12.45 11.91
C GLY A 43 -2.17 13.85 11.89
N PRO A 44 -3.46 14.00 11.54
CA PRO A 44 -4.09 15.33 11.48
C PRO A 44 -4.04 16.08 12.81
N GLU A 45 -4.37 15.41 13.92
CA GLU A 45 -4.33 16.01 15.26
C GLU A 45 -2.92 16.51 15.61
N LEU A 46 -1.90 15.68 15.37
CA LEU A 46 -0.51 16.03 15.70
C LEU A 46 0.03 17.14 14.80
N ILE A 47 -0.36 17.18 13.51
CA ILE A 47 -0.05 18.28 12.59
C ILE A 47 -0.69 19.58 13.08
N GLN A 48 -1.97 19.54 13.47
CA GLN A 48 -2.68 20.70 13.98
C GLN A 48 -1.99 21.25 15.24
N ILE A 49 -1.68 20.40 16.23
CA ILE A 49 -0.96 20.81 17.46
C ILE A 49 0.39 21.42 17.11
N ALA A 50 1.14 20.84 16.17
CA ALA A 50 2.41 21.40 15.74
C ALA A 50 2.25 22.82 15.16
N HIS A 51 1.25 23.05 14.33
CA HIS A 51 0.95 24.36 13.75
C HIS A 51 0.54 25.39 14.82
N GLU A 52 -0.30 25.03 15.77
CA GLU A 52 -0.75 25.88 16.88
C GLU A 52 0.44 26.33 17.77
N HIS A 53 1.48 25.51 17.87
CA HIS A 53 2.68 25.79 18.67
C HIS A 53 3.90 26.19 17.83
N THR A 54 3.72 26.56 16.56
CA THR A 54 4.76 27.05 15.63
C THR A 54 5.98 26.11 15.57
N CYS A 55 5.71 24.80 15.52
CA CYS A 55 6.71 23.75 15.32
C CYS A 55 6.22 22.76 14.24
N ASN A 56 6.99 21.71 13.96
CA ASN A 56 6.72 20.82 12.84
C ASN A 56 6.58 19.36 13.31
N TYR A 57 5.66 18.64 12.69
CA TYR A 57 5.54 17.20 12.79
C TYR A 57 5.85 16.59 11.42
N LEU A 58 7.02 15.97 11.27
CA LEU A 58 7.51 15.40 10.02
C LEU A 58 7.60 13.86 10.12
N PHE A 59 7.24 13.18 9.04
CA PHE A 59 7.05 11.74 9.05
C PHE A 59 7.43 11.05 7.73
N GLU A 60 8.45 11.57 7.02
CA GLU A 60 8.92 10.98 5.76
C GLU A 60 9.22 9.48 5.90
N ALA A 61 9.84 9.09 7.02
CA ALA A 61 10.20 7.69 7.27
C ALA A 61 9.03 6.76 7.60
N SER A 62 7.81 7.27 7.72
CA SER A 62 6.61 6.46 8.01
C SER A 62 6.11 5.67 6.81
N VAL A 63 6.38 6.12 5.58
CA VAL A 63 6.01 5.45 4.34
C VAL A 63 7.21 5.32 3.42
N GLY A 64 7.43 4.12 2.87
CA GLY A 64 8.48 3.90 1.89
C GLY A 64 9.91 3.89 2.43
N GLY A 65 10.10 3.93 3.75
CA GLY A 65 11.42 3.88 4.39
C GLY A 65 12.36 4.98 3.90
N GLY A 66 13.29 4.63 3.01
CA GLY A 66 14.22 5.60 2.40
C GLY A 66 13.72 6.26 1.12
N ILE A 67 12.52 5.90 0.63
CA ILE A 67 11.93 6.48 -0.56
C ILE A 67 11.33 7.84 -0.21
N PRO A 68 11.76 8.96 -0.82
CA PRO A 68 11.14 10.26 -0.58
C PRO A 68 9.78 10.32 -1.29
N ILE A 69 8.69 10.25 -0.55
CA ILE A 69 7.32 10.32 -1.10
C ILE A 69 6.45 11.37 -0.41
N ILE A 70 6.55 11.52 0.90
CA ILE A 70 5.75 12.51 1.64
C ILE A 70 6.09 13.93 1.20
N ARG A 71 7.39 14.26 1.08
CA ARG A 71 7.83 15.57 0.60
C ARG A 71 7.44 15.84 -0.84
N PRO A 72 7.66 14.96 -1.81
CA PRO A 72 7.16 15.16 -3.16
C PRO A 72 5.68 15.49 -3.21
N LEU A 73 4.83 14.80 -2.46
CA LEU A 73 3.40 15.10 -2.39
C LEU A 73 3.12 16.50 -1.84
N ASN A 74 3.87 16.93 -0.81
CA ASN A 74 3.66 18.22 -0.15
C ASN A 74 4.35 19.41 -0.84
N TYR A 75 5.36 19.17 -1.68
CA TYR A 75 6.18 20.24 -2.27
C TYR A 75 6.28 20.20 -3.79
N SER A 76 6.63 19.04 -4.35
CA SER A 76 6.98 18.97 -5.78
C SER A 76 5.75 18.79 -6.65
N LEU A 77 4.71 18.13 -6.14
CA LEU A 77 3.50 17.79 -6.87
C LEU A 77 2.30 18.68 -6.50
N THR A 78 2.54 19.81 -5.84
CA THR A 78 1.47 20.72 -5.38
C THR A 78 0.69 21.42 -6.50
N ALA A 79 1.23 21.44 -7.72
CA ALA A 79 0.54 21.96 -8.90
C ALA A 79 -0.38 20.90 -9.56
N GLU A 80 -0.24 19.62 -9.18
CA GLU A 80 -1.00 18.52 -9.73
C GLU A 80 -2.31 18.31 -8.98
N LYS A 81 -3.37 17.95 -9.71
CA LYS A 81 -4.46 17.20 -9.12
C LYS A 81 -4.09 15.72 -9.20
N ILE A 82 -3.71 15.16 -8.06
CA ILE A 82 -3.39 13.73 -7.95
C ILE A 82 -4.70 12.98 -7.86
N ASP A 83 -4.96 12.06 -8.80
CA ASP A 83 -6.18 11.27 -8.85
C ASP A 83 -5.96 9.78 -8.57
N ALA A 84 -4.70 9.32 -8.60
CA ALA A 84 -4.37 7.96 -8.18
C ALA A 84 -2.98 7.85 -7.55
N ILE A 85 -2.90 6.99 -6.54
CA ILE A 85 -1.64 6.51 -5.97
C ILE A 85 -1.71 4.98 -5.92
N SER A 86 -0.69 4.32 -6.43
CA SER A 86 -0.52 2.87 -6.30
C SER A 86 0.89 2.53 -5.88
N GLY A 87 1.07 1.49 -5.07
CA GLY A 87 2.42 1.18 -4.63
C GLY A 87 2.61 -0.23 -4.09
N ILE A 88 3.82 -0.73 -4.28
CA ILE A 88 4.36 -1.87 -3.57
C ILE A 88 4.96 -1.32 -2.28
N LEU A 89 4.20 -1.41 -1.18
CA LEU A 89 4.47 -0.70 0.07
C LEU A 89 5.09 -1.59 1.16
N ASN A 90 5.22 -2.90 0.88
CA ASN A 90 5.79 -3.86 1.82
C ASN A 90 6.86 -4.72 1.13
N GLY A 91 8.10 -4.68 1.64
CA GLY A 91 9.24 -5.39 1.06
C GLY A 91 9.18 -6.90 1.29
N THR A 92 8.64 -7.36 2.42
CA THR A 92 8.52 -8.78 2.78
C THR A 92 7.59 -9.50 1.79
N THR A 93 6.39 -8.96 1.56
CA THR A 93 5.43 -9.54 0.62
C THR A 93 5.93 -9.48 -0.82
N ASN A 94 6.59 -8.40 -1.21
CA ASN A 94 7.16 -8.30 -2.55
C ASN A 94 8.30 -9.32 -2.76
N TYR A 95 9.14 -9.55 -1.74
CA TYR A 95 10.16 -10.60 -1.77
C TYR A 95 9.52 -11.98 -1.95
N ILE A 96 8.50 -12.31 -1.15
CA ILE A 96 7.80 -13.60 -1.22
C ILE A 96 7.21 -13.80 -2.62
N LEU A 97 6.42 -12.85 -3.14
CA LEU A 97 5.82 -12.96 -4.48
C LEU A 97 6.88 -13.05 -5.59
N THR A 98 7.99 -12.31 -5.48
CA THR A 98 9.10 -12.38 -6.44
C THR A 98 9.74 -13.77 -6.48
N LYS A 99 9.96 -14.39 -5.32
CA LYS A 99 10.53 -15.74 -5.22
C LYS A 99 9.56 -16.81 -5.74
N MET A 100 8.27 -16.72 -5.37
CA MET A 100 7.24 -17.61 -5.90
C MET A 100 7.18 -17.56 -7.43
N GLU A 101 7.24 -16.35 -8.01
CA GLU A 101 7.25 -16.18 -9.48
C GLU A 101 8.48 -16.79 -10.14
N ARG A 102 9.68 -16.55 -9.59
CA ARG A 102 10.95 -16.96 -10.21
C ARG A 102 11.26 -18.45 -10.04
N GLU A 103 10.94 -19.00 -8.87
CA GLU A 103 11.35 -20.35 -8.48
C GLU A 103 10.19 -21.35 -8.51
N GLY A 104 8.95 -20.88 -8.62
CA GLY A 104 7.76 -21.75 -8.55
C GLY A 104 7.56 -22.38 -7.17
N ALA A 105 8.18 -21.79 -6.13
CA ALA A 105 8.12 -22.29 -4.77
C ALA A 105 6.76 -21.98 -4.11
N ALA A 106 6.38 -22.79 -3.11
CA ALA A 106 5.18 -22.58 -2.33
C ALA A 106 5.34 -21.40 -1.35
N PHE A 107 4.23 -20.74 -1.01
CA PHE A 107 4.20 -19.59 -0.10
C PHE A 107 4.91 -19.89 1.23
N GLU A 108 4.61 -21.03 1.85
CA GLU A 108 5.15 -21.41 3.17
C GLU A 108 6.66 -21.61 3.14
N GLU A 109 7.20 -22.16 2.05
CA GLU A 109 8.64 -22.37 1.86
C GLU A 109 9.37 -21.03 1.76
N VAL A 110 8.83 -20.13 0.95
CA VAL A 110 9.41 -18.79 0.74
C VAL A 110 9.29 -17.92 2.00
N LEU A 111 8.16 -18.02 2.71
CA LEU A 111 7.97 -17.32 3.98
C LEU A 111 9.04 -17.75 5.01
N LYS A 112 9.29 -19.06 5.13
CA LYS A 112 10.32 -19.58 6.02
C LYS A 112 11.72 -19.04 5.63
N GLU A 113 12.04 -19.04 4.33
CA GLU A 113 13.30 -18.47 3.84
C GLU A 113 13.40 -16.96 4.17
N ALA A 114 12.30 -16.21 4.01
CA ALA A 114 12.26 -14.79 4.36
C ALA A 114 12.52 -14.55 5.86
N GLN A 115 11.99 -15.41 6.73
CA GLN A 115 12.25 -15.38 8.17
C GLN A 115 13.72 -15.69 8.49
N GLU A 116 14.30 -16.72 7.89
CA GLU A 116 15.72 -17.10 8.07
C GLU A 116 16.68 -15.98 7.63
N LYS A 117 16.30 -15.23 6.58
CA LYS A 117 17.07 -14.06 6.10
C LYS A 117 16.79 -12.76 6.87
N GLY A 118 15.86 -12.76 7.82
CA GLY A 118 15.46 -11.57 8.59
C GLY A 118 14.64 -10.55 7.80
N TYR A 119 14.02 -10.95 6.68
CA TYR A 119 13.09 -10.12 5.93
C TYR A 119 11.66 -10.19 6.47
N ALA A 120 11.29 -11.29 7.12
CA ALA A 120 10.04 -11.46 7.85
C ALA A 120 10.31 -11.73 9.33
N GLU A 121 9.47 -11.18 10.20
CA GLU A 121 9.49 -11.47 11.62
C GLU A 121 8.88 -12.85 11.91
N ARG A 122 9.05 -13.34 13.16
CA ARG A 122 8.45 -14.60 13.60
C ARG A 122 6.92 -14.58 13.50
N ASN A 123 6.28 -13.44 13.80
CA ASN A 123 4.86 -13.20 13.50
C ASN A 123 4.76 -12.27 12.29
N PRO A 124 4.60 -12.79 11.06
CA PRO A 124 4.61 -12.02 9.83
C PRO A 124 3.23 -11.47 9.46
N GLU A 125 2.20 -11.67 10.30
CA GLU A 125 0.79 -11.37 9.99
C GLU A 125 0.59 -9.95 9.45
N ALA A 126 1.21 -8.95 10.08
CA ALA A 126 1.09 -7.56 9.66
C ALA A 126 1.58 -7.33 8.22
N ASP A 127 2.57 -8.11 7.78
CA ASP A 127 3.09 -8.06 6.42
C ASP A 127 2.20 -8.87 5.46
N VAL A 128 2.06 -10.19 5.73
CA VAL A 128 1.44 -11.12 4.77
C VAL A 128 -0.07 -10.93 4.60
N GLU A 129 -0.77 -10.39 5.61
CA GLU A 129 -2.18 -10.01 5.52
C GLU A 129 -2.40 -8.57 5.05
N GLY A 130 -1.32 -7.82 4.76
CA GLY A 130 -1.38 -6.50 4.14
C GLY A 130 -1.60 -5.33 5.09
N TYR A 131 -1.64 -5.52 6.41
CA TYR A 131 -1.93 -4.46 7.38
C TYR A 131 -0.86 -3.36 7.42
N ASP A 132 0.41 -3.72 7.19
CA ASP A 132 1.50 -2.74 7.04
C ASP A 132 1.26 -1.84 5.81
N ALA A 133 0.94 -2.43 4.66
CA ALA A 133 0.62 -1.69 3.44
C ALA A 133 -0.65 -0.85 3.59
N CYS A 134 -1.64 -1.33 4.35
CA CYS A 134 -2.88 -0.62 4.63
C CYS A 134 -2.64 0.70 5.38
N ARG A 135 -1.84 0.70 6.44
CA ARG A 135 -1.49 1.94 7.15
C ARG A 135 -0.75 2.93 6.26
N LYS A 136 0.14 2.44 5.40
CA LYS A 136 0.91 3.29 4.48
C LYS A 136 0.04 3.91 3.39
N ILE A 137 -0.86 3.13 2.77
CA ILE A 137 -1.76 3.69 1.76
C ILE A 137 -2.78 4.66 2.39
N ALA A 138 -3.19 4.46 3.64
CA ALA A 138 -4.05 5.42 4.34
C ALA A 138 -3.38 6.79 4.47
N ILE A 139 -2.11 6.83 4.86
CA ILE A 139 -1.32 8.07 4.93
C ILE A 139 -1.22 8.73 3.55
N LEU A 140 -0.85 7.96 2.52
CA LEU A 140 -0.71 8.48 1.16
C LEU A 140 -2.04 8.99 0.59
N SER A 141 -3.14 8.25 0.83
CA SER A 141 -4.49 8.66 0.41
C SER A 141 -4.94 9.95 1.07
N SER A 142 -4.63 10.09 2.37
CA SER A 142 -4.95 11.30 3.11
C SER A 142 -4.22 12.52 2.57
N LEU A 143 -2.93 12.37 2.27
CA LEU A 143 -2.14 13.44 1.65
C LEU A 143 -2.59 13.76 0.21
N MET A 144 -3.07 12.75 -0.52
CA MET A 144 -3.62 12.92 -1.87
C MET A 144 -4.88 13.77 -1.87
N CYS A 145 -5.83 13.49 -0.97
CA CYS A 145 -7.11 14.19 -0.93
C CYS A 145 -7.15 15.36 0.06
N GLY A 146 -6.11 15.55 0.89
CA GLY A 146 -6.03 16.61 1.90
C GLY A 146 -6.95 16.40 3.12
N LYS A 147 -7.58 15.23 3.25
CA LYS A 147 -8.51 14.87 4.33
C LYS A 147 -8.12 13.55 4.97
N ASN A 148 -8.74 13.18 6.09
CA ASN A 148 -8.39 11.98 6.82
C ASN A 148 -9.01 10.73 6.21
N VAL A 149 -8.18 9.79 5.76
CA VAL A 149 -8.57 8.45 5.32
C VAL A 149 -8.22 7.47 6.45
N ARG A 150 -9.24 6.95 7.11
CA ARG A 150 -9.05 5.99 8.21
C ARG A 150 -8.62 4.64 7.65
N TYR A 151 -7.50 4.10 8.13
CA TYR A 151 -7.01 2.80 7.65
C TYR A 151 -7.96 1.64 7.97
N GLN A 152 -8.82 1.78 9.00
CA GLN A 152 -9.84 0.80 9.36
C GLN A 152 -10.94 0.65 8.28
N ASP A 153 -11.13 1.68 7.45
CA ASP A 153 -12.15 1.69 6.39
C ASP A 153 -11.60 1.18 5.05
N ILE A 154 -10.29 0.87 4.99
CA ILE A 154 -9.63 0.37 3.78
C ILE A 154 -9.77 -1.15 3.69
N TYR A 155 -10.36 -1.62 2.59
CA TYR A 155 -10.38 -3.05 2.28
C TYR A 155 -8.96 -3.60 2.19
N THR A 156 -8.68 -4.67 2.93
CA THR A 156 -7.33 -5.24 2.99
C THR A 156 -7.38 -6.76 2.80
N GLU A 157 -6.65 -7.23 1.81
CA GLU A 157 -6.46 -8.65 1.50
C GLU A 157 -4.96 -8.92 1.30
N GLY A 158 -4.44 -9.92 2.02
CA GLY A 158 -3.04 -10.33 1.98
C GLY A 158 -2.70 -11.29 0.84
N ILE A 159 -1.50 -11.87 0.93
CA ILE A 159 -0.94 -12.76 -0.11
C ILE A 159 -1.02 -14.25 0.25
N THR A 160 -1.53 -14.60 1.40
CA THR A 160 -1.55 -15.97 1.94
C THR A 160 -2.34 -16.98 1.10
N LYS A 161 -3.22 -16.49 0.21
CA LYS A 161 -4.01 -17.32 -0.72
C LYS A 161 -3.39 -17.44 -2.11
N ILE A 162 -2.30 -16.74 -2.39
CA ILE A 162 -1.60 -16.82 -3.68
C ILE A 162 -0.78 -18.10 -3.74
N THR A 163 -0.91 -18.82 -4.84
CA THR A 163 -0.25 -20.11 -5.07
C THR A 163 0.77 -20.04 -6.21
N ALA A 164 1.65 -21.02 -6.29
CA ALA A 164 2.60 -21.14 -7.41
C ALA A 164 1.87 -21.31 -8.77
N ASP A 165 0.69 -21.91 -8.77
CA ASP A 165 -0.11 -22.07 -10.00
C ASP A 165 -0.66 -20.75 -10.51
N ASP A 166 -0.98 -19.78 -9.64
CA ASP A 166 -1.40 -18.44 -10.06
C ASP A 166 -0.31 -17.77 -10.91
N PHE A 167 0.97 -18.00 -10.59
CA PHE A 167 2.09 -17.47 -11.39
C PHE A 167 2.27 -18.16 -12.74
N LYS A 168 1.89 -19.45 -12.89
CA LYS A 168 1.88 -20.11 -14.20
C LYS A 168 0.90 -19.41 -15.15
N TYR A 169 -0.30 -19.08 -14.66
CA TYR A 169 -1.29 -18.33 -15.41
C TYR A 169 -0.87 -16.88 -15.66
N ALA A 170 -0.31 -16.19 -14.65
CA ALA A 170 0.20 -14.84 -14.81
C ALA A 170 1.26 -14.76 -15.92
N LYS A 171 2.15 -15.74 -16.00
CA LYS A 171 3.18 -15.84 -17.05
C LYS A 171 2.58 -15.93 -18.46
N VAL A 172 1.55 -16.74 -18.65
CA VAL A 172 0.86 -16.88 -19.95
C VAL A 172 0.14 -15.59 -20.34
N MET A 173 -0.33 -14.83 -19.37
CA MET A 173 -1.00 -13.54 -19.57
C MET A 173 -0.04 -12.36 -19.77
N ASP A 174 1.28 -12.59 -19.79
CA ASP A 174 2.32 -11.54 -19.75
C ASP A 174 2.12 -10.56 -18.58
N CYS A 175 1.80 -11.14 -17.43
CA CYS A 175 1.53 -10.43 -16.19
C CYS A 175 2.44 -10.92 -15.05
N THR A 176 2.40 -10.21 -13.94
CA THR A 176 2.96 -10.61 -12.65
C THR A 176 1.97 -10.30 -11.53
N ILE A 177 2.13 -10.93 -10.38
CA ILE A 177 1.27 -10.70 -9.21
C ILE A 177 2.03 -9.82 -8.21
N LYS A 178 1.42 -8.71 -7.80
CA LYS A 178 1.97 -7.80 -6.79
C LYS A 178 0.90 -7.48 -5.73
N LEU A 179 1.31 -7.36 -4.48
CA LEU A 179 0.46 -6.76 -3.45
C LEU A 179 0.54 -5.25 -3.58
N LEU A 180 -0.56 -4.63 -3.97
CA LEU A 180 -0.63 -3.18 -4.15
C LEU A 180 -1.48 -2.52 -3.05
N GLY A 181 -0.97 -1.43 -2.47
CA GLY A 181 -1.82 -0.40 -1.90
C GLY A 181 -2.25 0.53 -3.03
N LEU A 182 -3.54 0.73 -3.15
CA LEU A 182 -4.16 1.54 -4.20
C LEU A 182 -5.14 2.54 -3.59
N ALA A 183 -5.04 3.80 -4.01
CA ALA A 183 -6.05 4.83 -3.79
C ALA A 183 -6.35 5.50 -5.12
N LYS A 184 -7.64 5.72 -5.45
CA LYS A 184 -8.05 6.33 -6.70
C LYS A 184 -9.34 7.13 -6.55
N GLU A 185 -9.35 8.32 -7.11
CA GLU A 185 -10.59 9.08 -7.35
C GLU A 185 -11.27 8.55 -8.62
N GLU A 186 -12.48 8.08 -8.50
CA GLU A 186 -13.28 7.59 -9.63
C GLU A 186 -14.76 7.92 -9.41
N ASN A 187 -15.43 8.39 -10.46
CA ASN A 187 -16.86 8.75 -10.42
C ASN A 187 -17.24 9.75 -9.29
N GLY A 188 -16.29 10.62 -8.91
CA GLY A 188 -16.51 11.63 -7.87
C GLY A 188 -16.38 11.12 -6.44
N GLY A 189 -15.91 9.89 -6.25
CA GLY A 189 -15.60 9.29 -4.96
C GLY A 189 -14.14 8.82 -4.88
N LEU A 190 -13.63 8.68 -3.67
CA LEU A 190 -12.33 8.09 -3.39
C LEU A 190 -12.53 6.66 -2.89
N TYR A 191 -11.84 5.69 -3.49
CA TYR A 191 -11.68 4.38 -2.89
C TYR A 191 -10.23 4.07 -2.60
N ALA A 192 -9.98 3.27 -1.58
CA ALA A 192 -8.66 2.77 -1.25
C ALA A 192 -8.73 1.28 -0.87
N MET A 193 -7.68 0.54 -1.23
CA MET A 193 -7.60 -0.87 -0.91
C MET A 193 -6.16 -1.38 -0.88
N VAL A 194 -5.97 -2.52 -0.23
CA VAL A 194 -4.76 -3.34 -0.34
C VAL A 194 -5.17 -4.73 -0.81
N SER A 195 -4.57 -5.20 -1.89
CA SER A 195 -4.89 -6.50 -2.43
C SER A 195 -3.80 -7.01 -3.38
N PRO A 196 -3.70 -8.32 -3.62
CA PRO A 196 -3.00 -8.85 -4.78
C PRO A 196 -3.67 -8.40 -6.08
N PHE A 197 -2.84 -7.94 -7.01
CA PHE A 197 -3.24 -7.56 -8.37
C PHE A 197 -2.40 -8.30 -9.39
N LEU A 198 -3.05 -8.68 -10.48
CA LEU A 198 -2.41 -9.16 -11.69
C LEU A 198 -2.13 -7.96 -12.58
N ILE A 199 -0.86 -7.56 -12.70
CA ILE A 199 -0.45 -6.38 -13.47
C ILE A 199 0.36 -6.78 -14.70
N SER A 200 0.13 -6.10 -15.82
CA SER A 200 0.91 -6.32 -17.04
C SER A 200 2.41 -6.10 -16.80
N LYS A 201 3.26 -6.88 -17.47
CA LYS A 201 4.71 -6.67 -17.44
C LYS A 201 5.14 -5.33 -18.05
N SER A 202 4.29 -4.68 -18.82
CA SER A 202 4.50 -3.30 -19.29
C SER A 202 4.27 -2.24 -18.22
N HIS A 203 3.58 -2.57 -17.11
CA HIS A 203 3.33 -1.63 -16.01
C HIS A 203 4.63 -1.38 -15.21
N PRO A 204 5.01 -0.13 -14.89
CA PRO A 204 6.26 0.18 -14.19
C PRO A 204 6.48 -0.61 -12.89
N LEU A 205 5.44 -0.82 -12.10
CA LEU A 205 5.51 -1.59 -10.85
C LEU A 205 5.85 -3.07 -11.05
N SER A 206 5.69 -3.63 -12.27
CA SER A 206 6.03 -5.02 -12.55
C SER A 206 7.52 -5.32 -12.40
N MET A 207 8.36 -4.32 -12.63
CA MET A 207 9.83 -4.42 -12.53
C MET A 207 10.35 -4.30 -11.09
N VAL A 208 9.50 -3.95 -10.15
CA VAL A 208 9.87 -3.81 -8.72
C VAL A 208 9.87 -5.18 -8.06
N ASN A 209 11.05 -5.71 -7.80
CA ASN A 209 11.25 -7.08 -7.32
C ASN A 209 11.99 -7.11 -5.98
N ASP A 210 12.07 -8.31 -5.39
CA ASP A 210 12.78 -8.59 -4.15
C ASP A 210 12.25 -7.72 -2.98
N VAL A 211 13.13 -7.17 -2.17
CA VAL A 211 12.76 -6.32 -1.01
C VAL A 211 12.51 -4.86 -1.35
N PHE A 212 12.52 -4.51 -2.65
CA PHE A 212 12.32 -3.14 -3.08
C PHE A 212 10.84 -2.73 -3.08
N ASN A 213 10.62 -1.46 -2.86
CA ASN A 213 9.31 -0.82 -2.88
C ASN A 213 9.27 0.24 -3.98
N ALA A 214 8.07 0.59 -4.41
CA ALA A 214 7.83 1.75 -5.25
C ALA A 214 6.44 2.31 -5.03
N VAL A 215 6.31 3.62 -5.25
CA VAL A 215 5.04 4.35 -5.25
C VAL A 215 4.90 5.04 -6.59
N CYS A 216 3.83 4.76 -7.31
CA CYS A 216 3.41 5.48 -8.51
C CYS A 216 2.34 6.51 -8.10
N VAL A 217 2.51 7.72 -8.58
CA VAL A 217 1.57 8.83 -8.41
C VAL A 217 1.13 9.29 -9.78
N HIS A 218 -0.18 9.35 -10.01
CA HIS A 218 -0.77 9.88 -11.25
C HIS A 218 -1.31 11.28 -11.00
N GLY A 219 -0.80 12.24 -11.75
CA GLY A 219 -1.23 13.65 -11.75
C GLY A 219 -1.83 14.04 -13.09
N ASN A 220 -2.80 14.94 -13.08
CA ASN A 220 -3.57 15.33 -14.26
C ASN A 220 -2.74 16.03 -15.35
N MET A 221 -1.61 16.63 -15.01
CA MET A 221 -0.73 17.35 -15.96
C MET A 221 0.56 16.58 -16.24
N LEU A 222 1.16 16.01 -15.21
CA LEU A 222 2.45 15.29 -15.28
C LEU A 222 2.27 13.86 -15.79
N GLY A 223 1.09 13.25 -15.58
CA GLY A 223 0.89 11.81 -15.76
C GLY A 223 1.55 11.00 -14.65
N ASP A 224 2.11 9.84 -15.00
CA ASP A 224 2.71 8.93 -14.03
C ASP A 224 4.11 9.36 -13.61
N SER A 225 4.34 9.42 -12.31
CA SER A 225 5.66 9.49 -11.71
C SER A 225 5.87 8.33 -10.74
N MET A 226 7.08 7.78 -10.68
CA MET A 226 7.40 6.64 -9.82
C MET A 226 8.58 6.93 -8.92
N TYR A 227 8.43 6.64 -7.64
CA TYR A 227 9.44 6.73 -6.61
C TYR A 227 9.84 5.32 -6.17
N TYR A 228 11.07 4.94 -6.43
CA TYR A 228 11.57 3.58 -6.25
C TYR A 228 12.77 3.55 -5.31
N GLY A 229 12.88 2.52 -4.46
CA GLY A 229 14.03 2.34 -3.58
C GLY A 229 13.83 1.27 -2.51
N ARG A 230 14.62 1.36 -1.44
CA ARG A 230 14.50 0.49 -0.28
C ARG A 230 13.39 0.99 0.64
N GLY A 231 12.30 0.24 0.71
CA GLY A 231 11.12 0.55 1.52
C GLY A 231 11.28 0.31 3.02
N ALA A 232 12.36 -0.33 3.43
CA ALA A 232 12.69 -0.62 4.82
C ALA A 232 14.21 -0.78 5.01
N GLY A 233 14.64 -0.87 6.26
CA GLY A 233 16.02 -1.11 6.64
C GLY A 233 16.62 0.02 7.47
N LYS A 234 17.59 -0.33 8.31
CA LYS A 234 18.21 0.58 9.29
C LYS A 234 18.70 1.90 8.65
N LEU A 235 19.53 1.80 7.61
CA LEU A 235 20.12 2.99 6.98
C LEU A 235 19.13 3.79 6.13
N PRO A 236 18.28 3.17 5.28
CA PRO A 236 17.26 3.92 4.54
C PRO A 236 16.30 4.69 5.44
N THR A 237 15.78 4.06 6.50
CA THR A 237 14.87 4.71 7.45
C THR A 237 15.57 5.82 8.24
N ALA A 238 16.81 5.59 8.69
CA ALA A 238 17.60 6.62 9.36
C ALA A 238 17.87 7.82 8.44
N SER A 239 18.14 7.58 7.15
CA SER A 239 18.34 8.67 6.18
C SER A 239 17.11 9.56 6.06
N ALA A 240 15.91 8.99 6.00
CA ALA A 240 14.65 9.76 5.94
C ALA A 240 14.41 10.56 7.23
N VAL A 241 14.60 9.93 8.41
CA VAL A 241 14.49 10.64 9.70
C VAL A 241 15.49 11.79 9.81
N VAL A 242 16.77 11.57 9.45
CA VAL A 242 17.79 12.62 9.48
C VAL A 242 17.46 13.75 8.51
N SER A 243 16.90 13.42 7.35
CA SER A 243 16.42 14.42 6.39
C SER A 243 15.30 15.29 7.00
N ASP A 244 14.37 14.72 7.75
CA ASP A 244 13.33 15.45 8.49
C ASP A 244 13.93 16.34 9.59
N VAL A 245 14.93 15.82 10.32
CA VAL A 245 15.67 16.64 11.34
C VAL A 245 16.34 17.84 10.70
N VAL A 246 17.01 17.66 9.56
CA VAL A 246 17.65 18.77 8.83
C VAL A 246 16.59 19.79 8.37
N ASP A 247 15.46 19.32 7.92
CA ASP A 247 14.37 20.20 7.47
C ASP A 247 13.76 20.98 8.64
N CYS A 248 13.48 20.34 9.77
CA CYS A 248 13.07 21.00 11.00
C CYS A 248 14.11 22.06 11.46
N ALA A 249 15.42 21.73 11.40
CA ALA A 249 16.48 22.64 11.80
C ALA A 249 16.55 23.91 10.92
N ARG A 250 16.25 23.78 9.63
CA ARG A 250 16.18 24.92 8.70
C ARG A 250 14.92 25.78 8.90
N HIS A 251 13.90 25.22 9.54
CA HIS A 251 12.60 25.85 9.73
C HIS A 251 12.24 26.06 11.21
N ILE A 252 13.23 26.24 12.09
CA ILE A 252 12.98 26.59 13.49
C ILE A 252 12.15 27.88 13.57
N GLY A 253 11.02 27.82 14.30
CA GLY A 253 10.06 28.93 14.41
C GLY A 253 9.28 29.24 13.13
N LYS A 254 9.28 28.31 12.16
CA LYS A 254 8.48 28.40 10.93
C LYS A 254 7.71 27.10 10.74
N ILE A 255 6.53 27.21 10.15
CA ILE A 255 5.69 26.05 9.82
C ILE A 255 6.02 25.56 8.42
N ILE A 256 6.25 24.24 8.31
CA ILE A 256 6.28 23.50 7.06
C ILE A 256 4.86 23.03 6.81
N THR A 257 4.22 23.52 5.77
CA THR A 257 2.82 23.21 5.48
C THR A 257 2.65 21.76 5.08
N CYS A 258 1.69 21.08 5.71
CA CYS A 258 1.21 19.77 5.32
C CYS A 258 -0.32 19.86 5.28
N PHE A 259 -0.89 19.59 4.10
CA PHE A 259 -2.34 19.65 3.90
C PHE A 259 -2.97 18.31 4.26
N TRP A 260 -3.40 18.18 5.50
CA TRP A 260 -4.10 17.00 6.00
C TRP A 260 -5.11 17.44 7.08
N ASP A 261 -6.35 17.64 6.65
CA ASP A 261 -7.46 18.01 7.53
C ASP A 261 -7.94 16.79 8.35
N ALA A 262 -8.48 17.05 9.54
CA ALA A 262 -9.01 16.00 10.43
C ALA A 262 -10.40 15.49 9.99
N GLU A 263 -11.04 16.12 9.00
CA GLU A 263 -12.32 15.66 8.44
C GLU A 263 -12.16 14.29 7.78
N ASP A 264 -12.93 13.31 8.25
CA ASP A 264 -12.89 11.94 7.69
C ASP A 264 -13.50 11.90 6.28
N VAL A 265 -12.82 11.24 5.36
CA VAL A 265 -13.34 10.92 4.03
C VAL A 265 -14.18 9.66 4.12
N LYS A 266 -15.41 9.73 3.58
CA LYS A 266 -16.19 8.53 3.33
C LYS A 266 -15.66 7.85 2.05
N LEU A 267 -14.99 6.72 2.19
CA LEU A 267 -14.55 5.93 1.05
C LEU A 267 -15.74 5.35 0.29
N THR A 268 -15.61 5.28 -1.03
CA THR A 268 -16.49 4.46 -1.87
C THR A 268 -16.32 3.00 -1.49
N ASN A 269 -17.44 2.28 -1.32
CA ASN A 269 -17.37 0.86 -1.00
C ASN A 269 -16.69 0.10 -2.15
N VAL A 270 -15.67 -0.68 -1.82
CA VAL A 270 -14.94 -1.52 -2.79
C VAL A 270 -15.89 -2.47 -3.52
N ASP A 271 -16.96 -2.91 -2.88
CA ASP A 271 -18.00 -3.75 -3.49
C ASP A 271 -18.67 -3.13 -4.73
N GLU A 272 -18.66 -1.80 -4.83
CA GLU A 272 -19.26 -1.04 -5.93
C GLU A 272 -18.26 -0.75 -7.06
N VAL A 273 -16.96 -0.97 -6.83
CA VAL A 273 -15.92 -0.67 -7.83
C VAL A 273 -15.88 -1.76 -8.89
N GLU A 274 -15.99 -1.36 -10.15
CA GLU A 274 -15.96 -2.29 -11.28
C GLU A 274 -14.53 -2.61 -11.73
N ARG A 275 -14.24 -3.90 -11.89
CA ARG A 275 -12.97 -4.41 -12.41
C ARG A 275 -13.12 -5.77 -13.06
N ALA A 276 -12.11 -6.22 -13.77
CA ALA A 276 -12.01 -7.59 -14.25
C ALA A 276 -11.30 -8.46 -13.21
N PHE A 277 -11.58 -9.77 -13.25
CA PHE A 277 -10.99 -10.74 -12.34
C PHE A 277 -10.40 -11.90 -13.13
N PHE A 278 -9.20 -12.30 -12.78
CA PHE A 278 -8.68 -13.61 -13.12
C PHE A 278 -9.23 -14.63 -12.11
N VAL A 279 -9.74 -15.74 -12.62
CA VAL A 279 -10.47 -16.74 -11.82
C VAL A 279 -10.00 -18.14 -12.17
N ARG A 280 -9.82 -18.99 -11.16
CA ARG A 280 -9.54 -20.41 -11.29
C ARG A 280 -10.67 -21.21 -10.65
N VAL A 281 -11.12 -22.25 -11.33
CA VAL A 281 -12.14 -23.19 -10.85
C VAL A 281 -11.71 -24.61 -11.20
N GLU A 282 -12.28 -25.62 -10.55
CA GLU A 282 -12.12 -27.00 -10.96
C GLU A 282 -12.61 -27.20 -12.41
N LYS A 283 -11.92 -27.99 -13.21
CA LYS A 283 -12.28 -28.26 -14.62
C LYS A 283 -13.72 -28.78 -14.77
N ALA A 284 -14.18 -29.57 -13.80
CA ALA A 284 -15.56 -30.08 -13.78
C ALA A 284 -16.63 -28.96 -13.70
N LYS A 285 -16.24 -27.76 -13.28
CA LYS A 285 -17.13 -26.59 -13.14
C LYS A 285 -17.08 -25.63 -14.34
N GLU A 286 -16.32 -25.95 -15.38
CA GLU A 286 -16.12 -25.07 -16.55
C GLU A 286 -17.44 -24.62 -17.16
N GLN A 287 -18.35 -25.57 -17.46
CA GLN A 287 -19.64 -25.24 -18.07
C GLN A 287 -20.46 -24.30 -17.18
N LYS A 288 -20.51 -24.60 -15.90
CA LYS A 288 -21.21 -23.77 -14.90
C LYS A 288 -20.60 -22.37 -14.77
N ALA A 289 -19.26 -22.27 -14.82
CA ALA A 289 -18.58 -20.99 -14.79
C ALA A 289 -18.93 -20.13 -16.02
N LYS A 290 -18.91 -20.72 -17.22
CA LYS A 290 -19.32 -20.06 -18.47
C LYS A 290 -20.78 -19.58 -18.44
N GLU A 291 -21.70 -20.39 -17.91
CA GLU A 291 -23.10 -20.01 -17.77
C GLU A 291 -23.32 -18.83 -16.80
N ILE A 292 -22.58 -18.80 -15.67
CA ILE A 292 -22.76 -17.79 -14.62
C ILE A 292 -22.01 -16.48 -14.94
N PHE A 293 -20.77 -16.58 -15.44
CA PHE A 293 -19.95 -15.39 -15.73
C PHE A 293 -20.18 -14.82 -17.13
N GLY A 294 -20.79 -15.61 -18.05
CA GLY A 294 -21.07 -15.20 -19.41
C GLY A 294 -19.84 -15.25 -20.31
N ASP A 295 -19.63 -14.18 -21.08
CA ASP A 295 -18.48 -14.08 -22.00
C ASP A 295 -17.20 -13.91 -21.19
N VAL A 296 -16.36 -14.95 -21.17
CA VAL A 296 -15.09 -15.01 -20.42
C VAL A 296 -13.94 -15.31 -21.38
N LYS A 297 -12.79 -14.68 -21.10
CA LYS A 297 -11.55 -14.99 -21.83
C LYS A 297 -10.85 -16.15 -21.16
N GLU A 298 -10.89 -17.32 -21.78
CA GLU A 298 -10.20 -18.53 -21.29
C GLU A 298 -8.67 -18.35 -21.28
N ILE A 299 -8.03 -18.86 -20.23
CA ILE A 299 -6.57 -18.85 -20.08
C ILE A 299 -6.09 -20.27 -19.81
N THR A 300 -5.13 -20.76 -20.60
CA THR A 300 -4.55 -22.10 -20.46
C THR A 300 -3.08 -22.01 -20.10
N ALA A 301 -2.69 -22.56 -18.94
CA ALA A 301 -1.32 -22.56 -18.43
C ALA A 301 -0.76 -23.95 -18.12
N GLY A 302 -1.43 -25.02 -18.58
CA GLY A 302 -0.99 -26.41 -18.36
C GLY A 302 -1.11 -26.86 -16.90
N VAL A 303 -2.06 -26.31 -16.15
CA VAL A 303 -2.42 -26.79 -14.81
C VAL A 303 -3.56 -27.80 -14.95
N ASP A 304 -3.27 -29.05 -14.59
CA ASP A 304 -4.23 -30.14 -14.74
C ASP A 304 -5.41 -29.99 -13.75
N GLY A 305 -6.59 -30.39 -14.21
CA GLY A 305 -7.79 -30.39 -13.36
C GLY A 305 -8.43 -29.01 -13.12
N GLU A 306 -7.93 -27.96 -13.75
CA GLU A 306 -8.47 -26.61 -13.61
C GLU A 306 -8.98 -26.01 -14.92
N PHE A 307 -9.92 -25.10 -14.79
CA PHE A 307 -10.35 -24.16 -15.80
C PHE A 307 -10.11 -22.75 -15.29
N ALA A 308 -9.41 -21.92 -16.06
CA ALA A 308 -9.10 -20.56 -15.68
C ALA A 308 -9.52 -19.56 -16.76
N PHE A 309 -9.94 -18.39 -16.32
CA PHE A 309 -10.46 -17.36 -17.21
C PHE A 309 -10.35 -15.97 -16.63
N VAL A 310 -10.50 -14.97 -17.49
CA VAL A 310 -10.67 -13.56 -17.10
C VAL A 310 -12.11 -13.15 -17.39
N THR A 311 -12.75 -12.52 -16.42
CA THR A 311 -14.13 -12.01 -16.52
C THR A 311 -14.18 -10.71 -17.31
N GLY A 312 -15.37 -10.32 -17.78
CA GLY A 312 -15.68 -8.92 -18.08
C GLY A 312 -15.57 -8.04 -16.82
N ARG A 313 -15.64 -6.72 -17.01
CA ARG A 313 -15.72 -5.81 -15.85
C ARG A 313 -17.06 -5.95 -15.15
N MET A 314 -17.02 -6.07 -13.85
CA MET A 314 -18.19 -6.14 -12.97
C MET A 314 -17.83 -5.61 -11.59
N SER A 315 -18.80 -5.28 -10.77
CA SER A 315 -18.58 -4.87 -9.39
C SER A 315 -18.06 -6.04 -8.55
N GLU A 316 -17.30 -5.74 -7.50
CA GLU A 316 -16.80 -6.75 -6.56
C GLU A 316 -17.96 -7.56 -5.95
N LYS A 317 -19.08 -6.90 -5.63
CA LYS A 317 -20.30 -7.54 -5.13
C LYS A 317 -20.86 -8.55 -6.12
N GLU A 318 -21.04 -8.15 -7.39
CA GLU A 318 -21.54 -9.05 -8.45
C GLU A 318 -20.61 -10.24 -8.64
N PHE A 319 -19.29 -9.98 -8.62
CA PHE A 319 -18.29 -11.04 -8.71
C PHE A 319 -18.45 -12.05 -7.55
N ASN A 320 -18.55 -11.57 -6.31
CA ASN A 320 -18.64 -12.43 -5.13
C ASN A 320 -19.91 -13.31 -5.18
N GLU A 321 -21.07 -12.76 -5.60
CA GLU A 321 -22.31 -13.51 -5.76
C GLU A 321 -22.20 -14.63 -6.84
N LYS A 322 -21.46 -14.36 -7.92
CA LYS A 322 -21.19 -15.34 -8.99
C LYS A 322 -20.17 -16.38 -8.55
N ALA A 323 -19.11 -15.96 -7.90
CA ALA A 323 -18.03 -16.82 -7.40
C ALA A 323 -18.53 -17.85 -6.37
N GLU A 324 -19.42 -17.44 -5.46
CA GLU A 324 -20.04 -18.33 -4.48
C GLU A 324 -20.85 -19.45 -5.15
N LYS A 325 -21.62 -19.11 -6.20
CA LYS A 325 -22.43 -20.09 -6.95
C LYS A 325 -21.57 -21.12 -7.67
N VAL A 326 -20.41 -20.73 -8.19
CA VAL A 326 -19.49 -21.63 -8.92
C VAL A 326 -18.60 -22.41 -7.96
N GLY A 327 -18.11 -21.75 -6.90
CA GLY A 327 -17.08 -22.26 -5.99
C GLY A 327 -15.71 -22.15 -6.63
N VAL A 328 -15.12 -20.95 -6.56
CA VAL A 328 -13.81 -20.63 -7.14
C VAL A 328 -12.66 -21.15 -6.27
N ILE A 329 -11.55 -21.55 -6.89
CA ILE A 329 -10.30 -21.94 -6.24
C ILE A 329 -9.52 -20.68 -5.85
N SER A 330 -9.36 -19.76 -6.80
CA SER A 330 -8.59 -18.53 -6.65
C SER A 330 -9.18 -17.41 -7.50
N ARG A 331 -9.05 -16.20 -7.02
CA ARG A 331 -9.33 -14.99 -7.79
C ARG A 331 -8.28 -13.94 -7.56
N ILE A 332 -7.90 -13.21 -8.61
CA ILE A 332 -6.97 -12.07 -8.53
C ILE A 332 -7.56 -10.93 -9.35
N ARG A 333 -7.46 -9.70 -8.83
CA ARG A 333 -7.94 -8.48 -9.49
C ARG A 333 -6.99 -8.05 -10.61
N LEU A 334 -7.56 -7.44 -11.67
CA LEU A 334 -6.81 -6.82 -12.76
C LEU A 334 -6.93 -5.30 -12.72
#